data_198f6b845fea48c39892877c4a70498d
#
_entry.id   198f6b845fea48c39892877c4a70498d
#
_cell.length_a   1.000
_cell.length_b   1.000
_cell.length_c   1.000
_cell.angle_alpha   90.00
_cell.angle_beta   90.00
_cell.angle_gamma   90.00
#
_symmetry.space_group_name_H-M   'P 1'
#
loop_
_entity.id
_entity.type
_entity.pdbx_description
1 polymer ?
#
loop_
_entity_poly.entity_id
_entity_poly.type
_entity_poly.pdbx_seq_one_letter_code
_entity_poly.pdbx_strand_id
1 'polypeptide(L)'
;MQRLVQTLLLLALSLVIGCTPPPPGGPAPATDAQRAELALALRAMSPAVDAGEARRLADVAFDHPLLLARAYEITDSPFVHNIKVNRGEKPRGLCYHWAEDMETRLLQEEFRTLAIRRAISPVRPANPFEHSTVVATPPGAPLSAGIILDPWRFGGALYWTPVTEDAGHDWRPRNEVLREKQLHRLARAAR
;
A
#
# COMPACT_ATOMS: atom_id res chain seq x y z
N MET A 1 -0.47 -11.30 37.93
CA MET A 1 -1.78 -11.35 37.22
C MET A 1 -2.11 -10.05 36.48
N GLN A 2 -2.07 -8.89 37.11
CA GLN A 2 -2.46 -7.62 36.52
C GLN A 2 -1.65 -7.22 35.26
N ARG A 3 -0.33 -7.44 35.24
CA ARG A 3 0.52 -7.17 34.06
C ARG A 3 0.22 -8.10 32.88
N LEU A 4 -0.14 -9.36 33.14
CA LEU A 4 -0.49 -10.33 32.09
C LEU A 4 -1.83 -9.94 31.41
N VAL A 5 -2.79 -9.49 32.18
CA VAL A 5 -4.10 -9.01 31.69
C VAL A 5 -3.94 -7.74 30.85
N GLN A 6 -3.08 -6.81 31.29
CA GLN A 6 -2.80 -5.60 30.52
C GLN A 6 -2.08 -5.90 29.18
N THR A 7 -1.14 -6.84 29.17
CA THR A 7 -0.46 -7.26 27.93
C THR A 7 -1.41 -7.96 26.97
N LEU A 8 -2.30 -8.82 27.49
CA LEU A 8 -3.34 -9.49 26.67
C LEU A 8 -4.37 -8.49 26.12
N LEU A 9 -4.76 -7.48 26.90
CA LEU A 9 -5.66 -6.42 26.43
C LEU A 9 -5.03 -5.57 25.32
N LEU A 10 -3.74 -5.24 25.44
CA LEU A 10 -3.01 -4.48 24.43
C LEU A 10 -2.80 -5.30 23.14
N LEU A 11 -2.54 -6.62 23.27
CA LEU A 11 -2.46 -7.52 22.11
C LEU A 11 -3.82 -7.69 21.41
N ALA A 12 -4.92 -7.78 22.17
CA ALA A 12 -6.27 -7.89 21.60
C ALA A 12 -6.69 -6.61 20.89
N LEU A 13 -6.27 -5.43 21.37
CA LEU A 13 -6.57 -4.14 20.75
C LEU A 13 -5.87 -3.96 19.40
N SER A 14 -4.66 -4.52 19.24
CA SER A 14 -3.89 -4.43 17.98
C SER A 14 -4.44 -5.33 16.85
N LEU A 15 -5.26 -6.33 17.16
CA LEU A 15 -5.86 -7.24 16.17
C LEU A 15 -7.13 -6.67 15.49
N VAL A 16 -7.69 -5.57 15.97
CA VAL A 16 -8.98 -5.02 15.48
C VAL A 16 -8.79 -3.97 14.38
N ILE A 17 -7.58 -3.46 14.17
CA ILE A 17 -7.30 -2.29 13.31
C ILE A 17 -7.59 -2.56 11.83
N GLY A 18 -7.46 -3.80 11.36
CA GLY A 18 -7.69 -4.15 9.95
C GLY A 18 -9.14 -4.44 9.54
N CYS A 19 -10.07 -4.49 10.49
CA CYS A 19 -11.49 -4.85 10.24
C CYS A 19 -12.46 -3.68 10.42
N THR A 20 -11.97 -2.49 10.78
CA THR A 20 -12.84 -1.33 11.02
C THR A 20 -13.25 -0.71 9.68
N PRO A 21 -14.54 -0.48 9.41
CA PRO A 21 -14.97 0.28 8.26
C PRO A 21 -14.47 1.73 8.38
N PRO A 22 -14.23 2.41 7.24
CA PRO A 22 -13.87 3.82 7.28
C PRO A 22 -15.00 4.62 7.96
N PRO A 23 -14.65 5.78 8.56
CA PRO A 23 -15.67 6.64 9.17
C PRO A 23 -16.68 7.13 8.11
N PRO A 24 -17.91 7.49 8.52
CA PRO A 24 -18.86 8.14 7.62
C PRO A 24 -18.22 9.35 6.94
N GLY A 25 -18.28 9.40 5.60
CA GLY A 25 -17.62 10.44 4.80
C GLY A 25 -16.22 10.09 4.30
N GLY A 26 -15.71 8.89 4.64
CA GLY A 26 -14.39 8.42 4.24
C GLY A 26 -13.26 8.80 5.20
N PRO A 27 -12.01 8.43 4.89
CA PRO A 27 -10.85 8.77 5.69
C PRO A 27 -10.63 10.28 5.80
N ALA A 28 -10.17 10.74 6.96
CA ALA A 28 -9.81 12.14 7.15
C ALA A 28 -8.57 12.51 6.31
N PRO A 29 -8.49 13.75 5.81
CA PRO A 29 -7.27 14.27 5.19
C PRO A 29 -6.08 14.21 6.14
N ALA A 30 -4.89 13.95 5.59
CA ALA A 30 -3.67 13.97 6.37
C ALA A 30 -3.34 15.39 6.86
N THR A 31 -2.76 15.47 8.05
CA THR A 31 -2.20 16.69 8.60
C THR A 31 -0.89 17.06 7.90
N ASP A 32 -0.49 18.34 8.00
CA ASP A 32 0.83 18.79 7.50
C ASP A 32 1.99 18.05 8.15
N ALA A 33 1.85 17.68 9.42
CA ALA A 33 2.85 16.88 10.14
C ALA A 33 3.03 15.48 9.53
N GLN A 34 1.94 14.78 9.21
CA GLN A 34 1.99 13.47 8.55
C GLN A 34 2.62 13.54 7.16
N ARG A 35 2.29 14.58 6.39
CA ARG A 35 2.91 14.82 5.07
C ARG A 35 4.41 15.09 5.20
N ALA A 36 4.79 15.94 6.17
CA ALA A 36 6.19 16.24 6.43
C ALA A 36 6.98 15.01 6.88
N GLU A 37 6.38 14.14 7.69
CA GLU A 37 7.00 12.89 8.14
C GLU A 37 7.31 11.96 6.95
N LEU A 38 6.35 11.72 6.05
CA LEU A 38 6.58 10.94 4.84
C LEU A 38 7.64 11.60 3.95
N ALA A 39 7.58 12.91 3.75
CA ALA A 39 8.57 13.63 2.95
C ALA A 39 9.99 13.50 3.52
N LEU A 40 10.14 13.55 4.85
CA LEU A 40 11.43 13.31 5.51
C LEU A 40 11.91 11.87 5.33
N ALA A 41 11.03 10.88 5.47
CA ALA A 41 11.36 9.48 5.25
C ALA A 41 11.81 9.23 3.79
N LEU A 42 11.13 9.81 2.81
CA LEU A 42 11.52 9.73 1.39
C LEU A 42 12.91 10.32 1.15
N ARG A 43 13.21 11.48 1.74
CA ARG A 43 14.53 12.11 1.65
C ARG A 43 15.63 11.29 2.32
N ALA A 44 15.29 10.59 3.40
CA ALA A 44 16.26 9.75 4.13
C ALA A 44 16.72 8.52 3.32
N MET A 45 16.00 8.10 2.28
CA MET A 45 16.40 6.97 1.43
C MET A 45 17.73 7.24 0.69
N SER A 46 18.00 8.49 0.30
CA SER A 46 19.24 8.86 -0.40
C SER A 46 19.47 10.37 -0.35
N PRO A 47 20.72 10.84 -0.20
CA PRO A 47 21.03 12.27 -0.29
C PRO A 47 20.71 12.89 -1.67
N ALA A 48 20.53 12.06 -2.70
CA ALA A 48 20.14 12.51 -4.05
C ALA A 48 18.65 12.81 -4.18
N VAL A 49 17.81 12.44 -3.20
CA VAL A 49 16.36 12.70 -3.27
C VAL A 49 16.09 14.19 -3.06
N ASP A 50 15.48 14.81 -4.07
CA ASP A 50 15.10 16.23 -4.03
C ASP A 50 13.98 16.47 -3.00
N ALA A 51 14.13 17.54 -2.23
CA ALA A 51 13.19 17.87 -1.16
C ALA A 51 11.79 18.27 -1.68
N GLY A 52 11.74 18.94 -2.83
CA GLY A 52 10.49 19.34 -3.48
C GLY A 52 9.76 18.12 -4.06
N GLU A 53 10.47 17.19 -4.66
CA GLU A 53 9.89 15.93 -5.15
C GLU A 53 9.35 15.08 -4.00
N ALA A 54 10.11 14.92 -2.91
CA ALA A 54 9.66 14.20 -1.73
C ALA A 54 8.38 14.81 -1.14
N ARG A 55 8.28 16.13 -1.09
CA ARG A 55 7.08 16.83 -0.61
C ARG A 55 5.90 16.59 -1.57
N ARG A 56 6.07 16.79 -2.88
CA ARG A 56 5.01 16.54 -3.86
C ARG A 56 4.53 15.09 -3.83
N LEU A 57 5.46 14.13 -3.72
CA LEU A 57 5.09 12.73 -3.60
C LEU A 57 4.24 12.48 -2.35
N ALA A 58 4.65 13.01 -1.19
CA ALA A 58 3.88 12.89 0.05
C ALA A 58 2.48 13.48 -0.10
N ASP A 59 2.36 14.67 -0.68
CA ASP A 59 1.07 15.33 -0.89
C ASP A 59 0.15 14.48 -1.78
N VAL A 60 0.64 14.02 -2.93
CA VAL A 60 -0.14 13.15 -3.84
C VAL A 60 -0.49 11.82 -3.17
N ALA A 61 0.46 11.20 -2.45
CA ALA A 61 0.25 9.92 -1.80
C ALA A 61 -0.84 9.96 -0.72
N PHE A 62 -1.01 11.08 -0.04
CA PHE A 62 -2.10 11.26 0.92
C PHE A 62 -3.41 11.71 0.29
N ASP A 63 -3.38 12.58 -0.73
CA ASP A 63 -4.60 13.19 -1.28
C ASP A 63 -5.30 12.30 -2.31
N HIS A 64 -4.53 11.67 -3.20
CA HIS A 64 -5.13 10.87 -4.27
C HIS A 64 -5.96 9.69 -3.76
N PRO A 65 -5.54 8.93 -2.72
CA PRO A 65 -6.37 7.87 -2.16
C PRO A 65 -7.74 8.32 -1.65
N LEU A 66 -7.87 9.56 -1.17
CA LEU A 66 -9.16 10.08 -0.73
C LEU A 66 -10.14 10.26 -1.90
N LEU A 67 -9.61 10.64 -3.08
CA LEU A 67 -10.40 10.70 -4.31
C LEU A 67 -10.79 9.30 -4.78
N LEU A 68 -9.85 8.36 -4.75
CA LEU A 68 -10.10 6.96 -5.10
C LEU A 68 -11.12 6.31 -4.16
N ALA A 69 -11.07 6.57 -2.86
CA ALA A 69 -12.03 6.05 -1.89
C ALA A 69 -13.48 6.45 -2.26
N ARG A 70 -13.67 7.68 -2.72
CA ARG A 70 -14.96 8.17 -3.21
C ARG A 70 -15.36 7.49 -4.52
N ALA A 71 -14.42 7.42 -5.49
CA ALA A 71 -14.65 6.80 -6.80
C ALA A 71 -14.96 5.29 -6.70
N TYR A 72 -14.36 4.61 -5.72
CA TYR A 72 -14.59 3.19 -5.46
C TYR A 72 -15.79 2.95 -4.54
N GLU A 73 -16.41 4.02 -4.04
CA GLU A 73 -17.55 3.96 -3.10
C GLU A 73 -17.21 3.14 -1.84
N ILE A 74 -16.06 3.43 -1.23
CA ILE A 74 -15.61 2.71 -0.03
C ILE A 74 -16.50 3.06 1.16
N THR A 75 -17.21 2.04 1.68
CA THR A 75 -18.10 2.15 2.85
C THR A 75 -17.83 1.05 3.86
N ASP A 76 -16.98 0.10 3.52
CA ASP A 76 -16.73 -1.12 4.29
C ASP A 76 -15.25 -1.29 4.57
N SER A 77 -14.91 -2.25 5.44
CA SER A 77 -13.52 -2.68 5.59
C SER A 77 -12.98 -3.25 4.28
N PRO A 78 -11.65 -3.21 4.04
CA PRO A 78 -11.06 -3.64 2.77
C PRO A 78 -11.49 -5.04 2.31
N PHE A 79 -11.56 -6.00 3.23
CA PHE A 79 -11.99 -7.37 2.89
C PHE A 79 -13.46 -7.47 2.52
N VAL A 80 -14.35 -6.78 3.23
CA VAL A 80 -15.77 -6.74 2.88
C VAL A 80 -15.96 -6.04 1.55
N HIS A 81 -15.26 -4.94 1.31
CA HIS A 81 -15.29 -4.23 0.03
C HIS A 81 -14.80 -5.12 -1.12
N ASN A 82 -13.73 -5.90 -0.92
CA ASN A 82 -13.24 -6.87 -1.91
C ASN A 82 -14.33 -7.87 -2.31
N ILE A 83 -15.11 -8.39 -1.34
CA ILE A 83 -16.20 -9.31 -1.62
C ILE A 83 -17.26 -8.62 -2.50
N LYS A 84 -17.61 -7.38 -2.22
CA LYS A 84 -18.57 -6.60 -3.01
C LYS A 84 -18.08 -6.33 -4.43
N VAL A 85 -16.79 -5.98 -4.60
CA VAL A 85 -16.19 -5.81 -5.92
C VAL A 85 -16.22 -7.11 -6.72
N ASN A 86 -15.86 -8.25 -6.10
CA ASN A 86 -15.86 -9.54 -6.76
C ASN A 86 -17.28 -10.03 -7.13
N ARG A 87 -18.31 -9.51 -6.47
CA ARG A 87 -19.73 -9.76 -6.81
C ARG A 87 -20.32 -8.76 -7.81
N GLY A 88 -19.54 -7.77 -8.26
CA GLY A 88 -20.01 -6.71 -9.14
C GLY A 88 -20.89 -5.66 -8.45
N GLU A 89 -20.95 -5.64 -7.12
CA GLU A 89 -21.72 -4.68 -6.34
C GLU A 89 -21.00 -3.33 -6.18
N LYS A 90 -19.67 -3.32 -6.38
CA LYS A 90 -18.81 -2.14 -6.32
C LYS A 90 -17.88 -2.10 -7.54
N PRO A 91 -17.56 -0.90 -8.06
CA PRO A 91 -16.84 -0.79 -9.34
C PRO A 91 -15.38 -1.21 -9.28
N ARG A 92 -14.67 -0.83 -8.23
CA ARG A 92 -13.23 -1.03 -8.02
C ARG A 92 -12.92 -1.08 -6.52
N GLY A 93 -11.65 -1.26 -6.14
CA GLY A 93 -11.18 -1.18 -4.76
C GLY A 93 -10.43 -2.40 -4.25
N LEU A 94 -10.13 -3.39 -5.14
CA LEU A 94 -9.17 -4.45 -4.84
C LEU A 94 -7.77 -3.86 -4.69
N CYS A 95 -6.89 -4.50 -3.92
CA CYS A 95 -5.54 -3.98 -3.65
C CYS A 95 -4.78 -3.60 -4.94
N TYR A 96 -4.90 -4.40 -6.01
CA TYR A 96 -4.23 -4.09 -7.27
C TYR A 96 -4.85 -2.90 -8.02
N HIS A 97 -6.15 -2.61 -7.84
CA HIS A 97 -6.77 -1.39 -8.37
C HIS A 97 -6.16 -0.15 -7.71
N TRP A 98 -6.04 -0.16 -6.38
CA TRP A 98 -5.40 0.93 -5.64
C TRP A 98 -3.95 1.13 -6.10
N ALA A 99 -3.19 0.04 -6.20
CA ALA A 99 -1.80 0.12 -6.63
C ALA A 99 -1.65 0.64 -8.06
N GLU A 100 -2.56 0.28 -8.98
CA GLU A 100 -2.57 0.72 -10.37
C GLU A 100 -2.89 2.20 -10.49
N ASP A 101 -3.97 2.65 -9.85
CA ASP A 101 -4.42 4.03 -9.95
C ASP A 101 -3.47 5.00 -9.20
N MET A 102 -2.85 4.54 -8.09
CA MET A 102 -1.77 5.25 -7.41
C MET A 102 -0.51 5.38 -8.28
N GLU A 103 -0.05 4.28 -8.90
CA GLU A 103 1.09 4.31 -9.82
C GLU A 103 0.82 5.30 -10.96
N THR A 104 -0.34 5.18 -11.61
CA THR A 104 -0.73 6.05 -12.71
C THR A 104 -0.68 7.53 -12.33
N ARG A 105 -1.22 7.86 -11.16
CA ARG A 105 -1.24 9.25 -10.68
C ARG A 105 0.16 9.76 -10.31
N LEU A 106 0.96 8.94 -9.62
CA LEU A 106 2.31 9.34 -9.20
C LEU A 106 3.28 9.47 -10.38
N LEU A 107 3.12 8.66 -11.44
CA LEU A 107 3.94 8.79 -12.66
C LEU A 107 3.70 10.11 -13.40
N GLN A 108 2.53 10.74 -13.27
CA GLN A 108 2.23 12.05 -13.86
C GLN A 108 3.03 13.20 -13.22
N GLU A 109 3.63 12.98 -12.04
CA GLU A 109 4.49 13.95 -11.37
C GLU A 109 5.89 14.06 -11.98
N GLU A 110 6.27 13.12 -12.84
CA GLU A 110 7.55 13.10 -13.57
C GLU A 110 8.78 13.28 -12.66
N PHE A 111 8.79 12.56 -11.53
CA PHE A 111 9.90 12.59 -10.59
C PHE A 111 11.22 12.18 -11.24
N ARG A 112 12.30 12.88 -10.93
CA ARG A 112 13.66 12.61 -11.43
C ARG A 112 14.53 11.89 -10.41
N THR A 113 14.28 12.14 -9.12
CA THR A 113 15.06 11.60 -8.00
C THR A 113 14.30 10.50 -7.23
N LEU A 114 13.07 10.23 -7.63
CA LEU A 114 12.24 9.16 -7.10
C LEU A 114 11.68 8.30 -8.25
N ALA A 115 11.72 6.98 -8.08
CA ALA A 115 11.13 6.02 -9.01
C ALA A 115 9.90 5.38 -8.37
N ILE A 116 8.80 5.32 -9.11
CA ILE A 116 7.54 4.69 -8.70
C ILE A 116 7.50 3.28 -9.26
N ARG A 117 7.25 2.30 -8.41
CA ARG A 117 7.30 0.87 -8.76
C ARG A 117 6.13 0.13 -8.14
N ARG A 118 5.59 -0.86 -8.85
CA ARG A 118 4.59 -1.78 -8.28
C ARG A 118 5.25 -2.99 -7.66
N ALA A 119 4.76 -3.37 -6.49
CA ALA A 119 5.17 -4.56 -5.77
C ALA A 119 4.00 -5.49 -5.52
N ILE A 120 4.29 -6.78 -5.44
CA ILE A 120 3.37 -7.84 -5.02
C ILE A 120 4.03 -8.60 -3.87
N SER A 121 3.28 -8.82 -2.82
CA SER A 121 3.58 -9.81 -1.80
C SER A 121 2.79 -11.08 -2.13
N PRO A 122 3.44 -12.18 -2.57
CA PRO A 122 2.77 -13.43 -2.90
C PRO A 122 2.13 -14.09 -1.67
N VAL A 123 1.19 -15.00 -1.92
CA VAL A 123 0.61 -15.85 -0.87
C VAL A 123 1.70 -16.65 -0.16
N ARG A 124 1.66 -16.69 1.17
CA ARG A 124 2.56 -17.42 2.07
C ARG A 124 1.76 -18.04 3.21
N PRO A 125 2.28 -19.07 3.91
CA PRO A 125 1.58 -19.62 5.08
C PRO A 125 1.23 -18.59 6.14
N ALA A 126 2.11 -17.60 6.36
CA ALA A 126 1.89 -16.49 7.32
C ALA A 126 1.02 -15.36 6.77
N ASN A 127 0.80 -15.29 5.44
CA ASN A 127 -0.05 -14.32 4.79
C ASN A 127 -0.80 -14.99 3.62
N PRO A 128 -2.02 -15.49 3.86
CA PRO A 128 -2.77 -16.29 2.88
C PRO A 128 -3.36 -15.47 1.72
N PHE A 129 -3.16 -14.16 1.72
CA PHE A 129 -3.67 -13.29 0.67
C PHE A 129 -2.52 -12.65 -0.10
N GLU A 130 -2.59 -12.73 -1.43
CA GLU A 130 -1.71 -11.92 -2.27
C GLU A 130 -2.08 -10.46 -2.11
N HIS A 131 -1.07 -9.60 -1.96
CA HIS A 131 -1.28 -8.18 -1.83
C HIS A 131 -0.45 -7.39 -2.84
N SER A 132 -1.00 -6.27 -3.32
CA SER A 132 -0.35 -5.36 -4.28
C SER A 132 -0.29 -3.96 -3.72
N THR A 133 0.85 -3.29 -3.94
CA THR A 133 1.05 -1.90 -3.53
C THR A 133 1.98 -1.14 -4.47
N VAL A 134 2.15 0.16 -4.20
CA VAL A 134 3.16 1.01 -4.81
C VAL A 134 4.33 1.19 -3.86
N VAL A 135 5.53 1.24 -4.40
CA VAL A 135 6.77 1.53 -3.67
C VAL A 135 7.50 2.68 -4.34
N ALA A 136 7.88 3.68 -3.56
CA ALA A 136 8.79 4.74 -3.98
C ALA A 136 10.22 4.35 -3.63
N THR A 137 11.16 4.47 -4.57
CA THR A 137 12.60 4.19 -4.37
C THR A 137 13.45 5.29 -4.98
N PRO A 138 14.71 5.47 -4.58
CA PRO A 138 15.66 6.17 -5.43
C PRO A 138 15.80 5.44 -6.77
N PRO A 139 16.06 6.14 -7.90
CA PRO A 139 16.28 5.51 -9.19
C PRO A 139 17.41 4.49 -9.14
N GLY A 140 17.18 3.29 -9.70
CA GLY A 140 18.18 2.21 -9.72
C GLY A 140 18.36 1.44 -8.40
N ALA A 141 17.81 1.92 -7.29
CA ALA A 141 17.88 1.23 -6.00
C ALA A 141 17.04 -0.06 -5.99
N PRO A 142 17.40 -1.07 -5.16
CA PRO A 142 16.57 -2.25 -4.98
C PRO A 142 15.23 -1.90 -4.32
N LEU A 143 14.23 -2.75 -4.51
CA LEU A 143 12.90 -2.53 -3.93
C LEU A 143 12.94 -2.40 -2.39
N SER A 144 13.83 -3.16 -1.75
CA SER A 144 14.03 -3.16 -0.29
C SER A 144 14.53 -1.83 0.28
N ALA A 145 15.08 -0.94 -0.55
CA ALA A 145 15.50 0.40 -0.14
C ALA A 145 14.35 1.44 -0.23
N GLY A 146 13.14 1.01 -0.55
CA GLY A 146 12.00 1.89 -0.79
C GLY A 146 11.05 2.02 0.38
N ILE A 147 10.04 2.87 0.16
CA ILE A 147 8.92 3.12 1.05
C ILE A 147 7.63 2.64 0.36
N ILE A 148 6.85 1.84 1.09
CA ILE A 148 5.53 1.36 0.69
C ILE A 148 4.52 2.50 0.80
N LEU A 149 3.61 2.59 -0.17
CA LEU A 149 2.50 3.53 -0.22
C LEU A 149 1.22 2.72 -0.46
N ASP A 150 0.52 2.36 0.62
CA ASP A 150 -0.58 1.41 0.58
C ASP A 150 -1.90 2.00 1.14
N PRO A 151 -2.75 2.53 0.29
CA PRO A 151 -4.04 3.06 0.70
C PRO A 151 -5.12 1.98 0.91
N TRP A 152 -4.92 0.76 0.38
CA TRP A 152 -5.93 -0.29 0.48
C TRP A 152 -6.18 -0.71 1.92
N ARG A 153 -5.14 -0.83 2.77
CA ARG A 153 -5.24 -1.36 4.15
C ARG A 153 -6.24 -0.63 5.02
N PHE A 154 -6.44 0.65 4.77
CA PHE A 154 -7.33 1.51 5.55
C PHE A 154 -8.40 2.19 4.69
N GLY A 155 -8.77 1.58 3.55
CA GLY A 155 -9.88 2.05 2.71
C GLY A 155 -9.73 3.48 2.22
N GLY A 156 -8.50 3.89 1.86
CA GLY A 156 -8.17 5.22 1.35
C GLY A 156 -7.33 6.10 2.28
N ALA A 157 -7.21 5.75 3.57
CA ALA A 157 -6.15 6.34 4.38
C ALA A 157 -4.81 5.69 4.02
N LEU A 158 -3.81 6.51 3.72
CA LEU A 158 -2.48 6.01 3.35
C LEU A 158 -1.82 5.32 4.55
N TYR A 159 -1.44 4.05 4.35
CA TYR A 159 -0.41 3.38 5.14
C TYR A 159 0.91 3.49 4.40
N TRP A 160 1.99 3.83 5.11
CA TRP A 160 3.33 3.85 4.55
C TRP A 160 4.35 3.36 5.58
N THR A 161 5.39 2.70 5.10
CA THR A 161 6.51 2.20 5.92
C THR A 161 7.68 1.85 5.00
N PRO A 162 8.94 1.80 5.48
CA PRO A 162 10.03 1.16 4.76
C PRO A 162 9.68 -0.28 4.39
N VAL A 163 10.06 -0.71 3.18
CA VAL A 163 9.80 -2.08 2.70
C VAL A 163 10.29 -3.14 3.67
N THR A 164 11.42 -2.92 4.31
CA THR A 164 12.07 -3.85 5.26
C THR A 164 11.37 -3.92 6.62
N GLU A 165 10.50 -2.97 6.93
CA GLU A 165 9.78 -2.91 8.20
C GLU A 165 8.35 -3.49 8.12
N ASP A 166 7.86 -3.80 6.92
CA ASP A 166 6.55 -4.42 6.72
C ASP A 166 6.63 -5.95 6.87
N ALA A 167 6.85 -6.40 8.10
CA ALA A 167 7.17 -7.79 8.45
C ALA A 167 6.13 -8.84 8.00
N GLY A 168 4.88 -8.44 7.76
CA GLY A 168 3.81 -9.33 7.28
C GLY A 168 3.89 -9.65 5.78
N HIS A 169 4.76 -9.00 5.02
CA HIS A 169 4.79 -9.06 3.57
C HIS A 169 6.20 -9.33 3.02
N ASP A 170 6.26 -10.12 1.95
CA ASP A 170 7.46 -10.36 1.13
C ASP A 170 7.33 -9.59 -0.17
N TRP A 171 7.63 -8.32 -0.11
CA TRP A 171 7.47 -7.44 -1.25
C TRP A 171 8.49 -7.75 -2.35
N ARG A 172 7.98 -8.07 -3.53
CA ARG A 172 8.76 -8.38 -4.71
C ARG A 172 8.32 -7.51 -5.89
N PRO A 173 9.21 -7.18 -6.83
CA PRO A 173 8.85 -6.46 -8.04
C PRO A 173 7.70 -7.18 -8.77
N ARG A 174 6.65 -6.44 -9.13
CA ARG A 174 5.45 -7.00 -9.79
C ARG A 174 5.79 -7.81 -11.05
N ASN A 175 6.70 -7.29 -11.87
CA ASN A 175 7.10 -7.94 -13.11
C ASN A 175 7.75 -9.33 -12.89
N GLU A 176 8.51 -9.50 -11.81
CA GLU A 176 9.11 -10.79 -11.45
C GLU A 176 8.05 -11.79 -11.04
N VAL A 177 7.16 -11.41 -10.13
CA VAL A 177 6.06 -12.27 -9.65
C VAL A 177 5.14 -12.69 -10.81
N LEU A 178 4.80 -11.77 -11.71
CA LEU A 178 3.96 -12.09 -12.87
C LEU A 178 4.67 -13.03 -13.86
N ARG A 179 5.97 -12.85 -14.07
CA ARG A 179 6.77 -13.75 -14.92
C ARG A 179 6.79 -15.17 -14.35
N GLU A 180 7.03 -15.32 -13.06
CA GLU A 180 7.00 -16.63 -12.40
C GLU A 180 5.62 -17.31 -12.54
N LYS A 181 4.55 -16.57 -12.29
CA LYS A 181 3.19 -17.09 -12.46
C LYS A 181 2.91 -17.54 -13.91
N GLN A 182 3.43 -16.82 -14.88
CA GLN A 182 3.31 -17.19 -16.29
C GLN A 182 4.06 -18.48 -16.60
N LEU A 183 5.33 -18.60 -16.15
CA LEU A 183 6.12 -19.81 -16.33
C LEU A 183 5.47 -21.04 -15.69
N HIS A 184 4.94 -20.88 -14.46
CA HIS A 184 4.20 -21.95 -13.80
C HIS A 184 2.93 -22.37 -14.57
N ARG A 185 2.20 -21.43 -15.16
CA ARG A 185 1.02 -21.75 -15.98
C ARG A 185 1.41 -22.53 -17.24
N LEU A 186 2.46 -22.09 -17.95
CA LEU A 186 2.97 -22.78 -19.14
C LEU A 186 3.44 -24.20 -18.82
N ALA A 187 4.19 -24.38 -17.73
CA ALA A 187 4.66 -25.69 -17.30
C ALA A 187 3.51 -26.64 -16.91
N ARG A 188 2.37 -26.13 -16.41
CA ARG A 188 1.16 -26.94 -16.14
C ARG A 188 0.42 -27.31 -17.43
N ALA A 189 0.37 -26.42 -18.41
CA ALA A 189 -0.31 -26.65 -19.68
C ALA A 189 0.46 -27.66 -20.58
N ALA A 190 1.75 -27.86 -20.34
CA ALA A 190 2.62 -28.77 -21.07
C ALA A 190 2.64 -30.20 -20.49
N ARG A 191 1.89 -30.47 -19.41
CA ARG A 191 1.72 -31.82 -18.78
C ARG A 191 0.42 -32.47 -19.18
#